data_57728fce4ddebe72e729b0aaca6e3be9
#
_entry.id   57728fce4ddebe72e729b0aaca6e3be9
#
_cell.length_a   1.000
_cell.length_b   1.000
_cell.length_c   1.000
_cell.angle_alpha   90.00
_cell.angle_beta   90.00
_cell.angle_gamma   90.00
#
_symmetry.space_group_name_H-M   'P 1'
#
loop_
_entity.id
_entity.type
_entity.pdbx_description
1 polymer ?
#
loop_
_entity_poly.entity_id
_entity_poly.type
_entity_poly.pdbx_seq_one_letter_code
_entity_poly.pdbx_strand_id
1 'polypeptide(L)'
;MKKQLLFGCCMLFLMASCDKGHPKEIDVKLYNASGDKVGTAKVTQQTSGVKISINAEGFTPGTHGLHIHEIGECKAPNFASAGNHFNLEKKKKHGLMNPKGAENGDLPNVIADGSGKIKAEIEAPHISLEEGKTTLHRKDGASIIITENPDDGMTQPVGKSGNRIACGVIVEKASATKKK
;
A
#
# COMPACT_ATOMS: atom_id res chain seq x y z
N MET A 1 -15.87 74.17 7.27
CA MET A 1 -16.51 72.85 7.06
C MET A 1 -15.45 71.92 6.56
N LYS A 2 -14.82 71.09 7.46
CA LYS A 2 -13.77 70.13 7.12
C LYS A 2 -14.40 68.72 7.06
N LYS A 3 -14.42 68.10 5.88
CA LYS A 3 -14.84 66.71 5.70
C LYS A 3 -13.66 65.79 6.02
N GLN A 4 -13.79 65.01 7.08
CA GLN A 4 -12.84 63.91 7.36
C GLN A 4 -13.28 62.70 6.56
N LEU A 5 -12.37 62.20 5.70
CA LEU A 5 -12.48 60.89 5.02
C LEU A 5 -11.93 59.82 5.94
N LEU A 6 -12.79 58.94 6.44
CA LEU A 6 -12.39 57.74 7.14
C LEU A 6 -12.01 56.65 6.08
N PHE A 7 -10.73 56.35 6.04
CA PHE A 7 -10.19 55.23 5.24
C PHE A 7 -10.33 53.96 6.06
N GLY A 8 -11.33 53.14 5.75
CA GLY A 8 -11.50 51.81 6.35
C GLY A 8 -10.51 50.86 5.76
N CYS A 9 -9.48 50.48 6.55
CA CYS A 9 -8.49 49.45 6.19
C CYS A 9 -9.16 48.06 6.40
N CYS A 10 -9.64 47.46 5.31
CA CYS A 10 -10.15 46.09 5.32
C CYS A 10 -9.00 45.11 5.33
N MET A 11 -8.60 44.63 6.51
CA MET A 11 -7.58 43.61 6.70
C MET A 11 -8.18 42.25 6.25
N LEU A 12 -7.85 41.81 5.03
CA LEU A 12 -8.11 40.45 4.59
C LEU A 12 -7.22 39.47 5.38
N PHE A 13 -7.80 38.80 6.36
CA PHE A 13 -7.20 37.62 6.98
C PHE A 13 -7.21 36.48 5.96
N LEU A 14 -6.07 36.23 5.31
CA LEU A 14 -5.82 34.99 4.59
C LEU A 14 -5.71 33.85 5.61
N MET A 15 -6.82 33.13 5.80
CA MET A 15 -6.82 31.86 6.51
C MET A 15 -6.05 30.85 5.66
N ALA A 16 -4.76 30.65 5.95
CA ALA A 16 -4.01 29.51 5.42
C ALA A 16 -4.59 28.25 6.05
N SER A 17 -5.49 27.58 5.33
CA SER A 17 -5.93 26.22 5.65
C SER A 17 -4.72 25.33 5.44
N CYS A 18 -4.08 24.89 6.53
CA CYS A 18 -3.17 23.76 6.49
C CYS A 18 -4.00 22.52 6.24
N ASP A 19 -4.13 22.12 4.99
CA ASP A 19 -4.63 20.80 4.63
C ASP A 19 -3.64 19.76 5.17
N LYS A 20 -4.02 19.11 6.27
CA LYS A 20 -3.28 17.98 6.86
C LYS A 20 -3.63 16.69 6.12
N GLY A 21 -3.69 16.71 4.79
CA GLY A 21 -3.90 15.56 3.96
C GLY A 21 -2.83 14.49 4.20
N HIS A 22 -3.17 13.24 3.92
CA HIS A 22 -2.21 12.15 3.95
C HIS A 22 -1.11 12.36 2.90
N PRO A 23 0.11 11.83 3.10
CA PRO A 23 1.19 11.94 2.13
C PRO A 23 0.77 11.31 0.80
N LYS A 24 1.04 12.02 -0.30
CA LYS A 24 0.77 11.51 -1.66
C LYS A 24 1.80 10.50 -2.14
N GLU A 25 2.85 10.26 -1.37
CA GLU A 25 3.92 9.32 -1.65
C GLU A 25 4.43 8.69 -0.36
N ILE A 26 4.64 7.38 -0.38
CA ILE A 26 5.16 6.61 0.75
C ILE A 26 6.30 5.73 0.26
N ASP A 27 7.49 5.89 0.89
CA ASP A 27 8.63 5.00 0.70
C ASP A 27 8.53 3.83 1.67
N VAL A 28 8.56 2.61 1.11
CA VAL A 28 8.40 1.34 1.83
C VAL A 28 9.71 0.57 1.77
N LYS A 29 10.24 0.17 2.92
CA LYS A 29 11.38 -0.75 3.00
C LYS A 29 10.85 -2.18 2.96
N LEU A 30 11.44 -3.01 2.10
CA LEU A 30 11.11 -4.44 1.98
C LEU A 30 12.14 -5.27 2.75
N TYR A 31 11.65 -6.22 3.55
CA TYR A 31 12.46 -7.12 4.36
C TYR A 31 12.11 -8.57 4.05
N ASN A 32 13.10 -9.45 4.03
CA ASN A 32 12.93 -10.90 3.88
C ASN A 32 12.58 -11.59 5.21
N ALA A 33 12.39 -12.91 5.15
CA ALA A 33 12.07 -13.74 6.32
C ALA A 33 13.20 -13.77 7.39
N SER A 34 14.45 -13.44 7.03
CA SER A 34 15.57 -13.31 7.96
C SER A 34 15.63 -11.92 8.61
N GLY A 35 14.82 -10.97 8.16
CA GLY A 35 14.84 -9.58 8.61
C GLY A 35 15.83 -8.69 7.87
N ASP A 36 16.45 -9.18 6.80
CA ASP A 36 17.36 -8.40 5.97
C ASP A 36 16.56 -7.50 5.03
N LYS A 37 17.04 -6.28 4.82
CA LYS A 37 16.46 -5.38 3.83
C LYS A 37 16.82 -5.87 2.42
N VAL A 38 15.80 -6.23 1.64
CA VAL A 38 15.96 -6.72 0.26
C VAL A 38 15.63 -5.67 -0.80
N GLY A 39 15.12 -4.50 -0.41
CA GLY A 39 14.81 -3.44 -1.37
C GLY A 39 13.87 -2.39 -0.84
N THR A 40 13.21 -1.73 -1.79
CA THR A 40 12.21 -0.69 -1.53
C THR A 40 11.03 -0.82 -2.49
N ALA A 41 9.87 -0.39 -2.02
CA ALA A 41 8.75 -0.05 -2.88
C ALA A 41 8.37 1.41 -2.60
N LYS A 42 7.89 2.11 -3.62
CA LYS A 42 7.35 3.46 -3.52
C LYS A 42 5.90 3.42 -3.94
N VAL A 43 5.00 3.86 -3.08
CA VAL A 43 3.57 3.96 -3.34
C VAL A 43 3.24 5.43 -3.58
N THR A 44 2.78 5.76 -4.78
CA THR A 44 2.50 7.14 -5.20
C THR A 44 1.04 7.28 -5.58
N GLN A 45 0.32 8.24 -4.99
CA GLN A 45 -1.06 8.56 -5.34
C GLN A 45 -1.15 9.03 -6.79
N GLN A 46 -2.10 8.47 -7.53
CA GLN A 46 -2.44 8.84 -8.90
C GLN A 46 -3.88 9.40 -8.94
N THR A 47 -4.28 9.95 -10.07
CA THR A 47 -5.67 10.40 -10.29
C THR A 47 -6.67 9.25 -10.10
N SER A 48 -6.26 8.01 -10.43
CA SER A 48 -7.04 6.81 -10.19
C SER A 48 -6.18 5.77 -9.48
N GLY A 49 -6.40 5.60 -8.18
CA GLY A 49 -5.66 4.63 -7.39
C GLY A 49 -4.23 5.06 -7.06
N VAL A 50 -3.32 4.09 -6.95
CA VAL A 50 -1.90 4.33 -6.69
C VAL A 50 -1.02 3.61 -7.70
N LYS A 51 0.20 4.14 -7.91
CA LYS A 51 1.29 3.44 -8.59
C LYS A 51 2.26 2.91 -7.55
N ILE A 52 2.70 1.67 -7.72
CA ILE A 52 3.68 1.00 -6.86
C ILE A 52 4.93 0.71 -7.70
N SER A 53 6.03 1.38 -7.39
CA SER A 53 7.33 1.16 -8.03
C SER A 53 8.20 0.32 -7.10
N ILE A 54 8.65 -0.85 -7.56
CA ILE A 54 9.44 -1.81 -6.77
C ILE A 54 10.86 -1.88 -7.32
N ASN A 55 11.85 -1.83 -6.42
CA ASN A 55 13.26 -2.10 -6.71
C ASN A 55 13.82 -2.97 -5.57
N ALA A 56 13.94 -4.26 -5.83
CA ALA A 56 14.33 -5.24 -4.81
C ALA A 56 15.22 -6.34 -5.43
N GLU A 57 15.97 -7.06 -4.58
CA GLU A 57 16.90 -8.10 -5.01
C GLU A 57 16.96 -9.24 -3.98
N GLY A 58 17.58 -10.35 -4.34
CA GLY A 58 17.70 -11.53 -3.50
C GLY A 58 16.54 -12.52 -3.65
N PHE A 59 15.80 -12.44 -4.75
CA PHE A 59 14.71 -13.36 -5.09
C PHE A 59 15.20 -14.51 -6.00
N THR A 60 14.53 -15.63 -5.96
CA THR A 60 14.71 -16.67 -6.96
C THR A 60 14.26 -16.13 -8.33
N PRO A 61 15.03 -16.29 -9.40
CA PRO A 61 14.59 -15.89 -10.73
C PRO A 61 13.26 -16.53 -11.11
N GLY A 62 12.34 -15.72 -11.63
CA GLY A 62 11.00 -16.18 -12.02
C GLY A 62 9.89 -15.24 -11.57
N THR A 63 8.68 -15.74 -11.64
CA THR A 63 7.46 -14.96 -11.34
C THR A 63 7.06 -15.14 -9.87
N HIS A 64 6.69 -14.06 -9.21
CA HIS A 64 6.28 -13.98 -7.81
C HIS A 64 4.93 -13.28 -7.68
N GLY A 65 4.09 -13.75 -6.76
CA GLY A 65 2.86 -13.04 -6.43
C GLY A 65 3.15 -11.74 -5.68
N LEU A 66 2.29 -10.75 -5.89
CA LEU A 66 2.34 -9.44 -5.25
C LEU A 66 0.96 -9.06 -4.73
N HIS A 67 0.88 -8.68 -3.46
CA HIS A 67 -0.40 -8.34 -2.83
C HIS A 67 -0.26 -7.21 -1.83
N ILE A 68 -1.33 -6.41 -1.67
CA ILE A 68 -1.51 -5.54 -0.50
C ILE A 68 -2.29 -6.31 0.55
N HIS A 69 -1.81 -6.24 1.80
CA HIS A 69 -2.40 -6.88 2.97
C HIS A 69 -3.05 -5.86 3.91
N GLU A 70 -4.03 -6.33 4.69
CA GLU A 70 -4.94 -5.50 5.49
C GLU A 70 -4.36 -4.98 6.82
N ILE A 71 -3.14 -5.41 7.19
CA ILE A 71 -2.49 -5.00 8.44
C ILE A 71 -1.09 -4.45 8.14
N GLY A 72 -0.78 -3.29 8.70
CA GLY A 72 0.52 -2.62 8.60
C GLY A 72 1.54 -3.17 9.60
N GLU A 73 1.82 -4.47 9.50
CA GLU A 73 2.77 -5.16 10.39
C GLU A 73 3.47 -6.30 9.65
N CYS A 74 4.80 -6.34 9.71
CA CYS A 74 5.65 -7.31 9.02
C CYS A 74 6.53 -8.07 10.02
N LYS A 75 5.96 -8.99 10.81
CA LYS A 75 6.73 -9.85 11.74
C LYS A 75 7.31 -11.07 11.01
N ALA A 76 8.64 -11.12 10.92
CA ALA A 76 9.34 -12.30 10.41
C ALA A 76 9.12 -13.52 11.33
N PRO A 77 9.33 -14.76 10.83
CA PRO A 77 9.78 -15.09 9.49
C PRO A 77 8.64 -15.23 8.45
N ASN A 78 7.41 -15.46 8.85
CA ASN A 78 6.31 -15.84 7.97
C ASN A 78 5.36 -14.68 7.60
N PHE A 79 5.55 -13.51 8.18
CA PHE A 79 4.74 -12.30 7.95
C PHE A 79 3.22 -12.50 8.14
N ALA A 80 2.84 -13.48 8.97
CA ALA A 80 1.43 -13.74 9.26
C ALA A 80 0.74 -12.52 9.92
N SER A 81 1.51 -11.65 10.58
CA SER A 81 1.02 -10.40 11.18
C SER A 81 0.43 -9.41 10.18
N ALA A 82 0.78 -9.52 8.88
CA ALA A 82 0.20 -8.71 7.81
C ALA A 82 -1.30 -9.01 7.55
N GLY A 83 -1.83 -10.10 8.10
CA GLY A 83 -3.23 -10.50 7.91
C GLY A 83 -3.52 -11.10 6.55
N ASN A 84 -4.74 -10.88 6.04
CA ASN A 84 -5.19 -11.35 4.73
C ASN A 84 -4.94 -10.27 3.66
N HIS A 85 -5.30 -10.57 2.41
CA HIS A 85 -5.33 -9.58 1.35
C HIS A 85 -6.26 -8.42 1.71
N PHE A 86 -5.88 -7.22 1.30
CA PHE A 86 -6.68 -6.02 1.52
C PHE A 86 -7.98 -6.12 0.73
N ASN A 87 -9.10 -6.34 1.43
CA ASN A 87 -10.41 -6.56 0.84
C ASN A 87 -11.48 -5.71 1.55
N LEU A 88 -11.89 -4.63 0.92
CA LEU A 88 -12.87 -3.68 1.47
C LEU A 88 -14.30 -4.21 1.36
N GLU A 89 -14.53 -4.99 0.33
CA GLU A 89 -15.81 -5.63 0.08
C GLU A 89 -15.70 -7.12 0.38
N LYS A 90 -15.94 -7.52 1.62
CA LYS A 90 -15.84 -8.94 2.09
C LYS A 90 -16.52 -9.97 1.18
N LYS A 91 -17.29 -9.53 0.19
CA LYS A 91 -17.95 -10.35 -0.82
C LYS A 91 -17.04 -10.67 -2.01
N LYS A 92 -16.00 -9.89 -2.28
CA LYS A 92 -15.05 -10.17 -3.36
C LYS A 92 -14.23 -11.41 -3.03
N LYS A 93 -13.94 -12.18 -4.06
CA LYS A 93 -13.11 -13.37 -3.99
C LYS A 93 -11.72 -13.03 -4.51
N HIS A 94 -10.73 -13.69 -3.97
CA HIS A 94 -9.37 -13.56 -4.45
C HIS A 94 -9.27 -13.88 -5.96
N GLY A 95 -8.41 -13.13 -6.65
CA GLY A 95 -7.87 -13.43 -7.96
C GLY A 95 -8.31 -12.48 -9.08
N LEU A 96 -7.32 -11.96 -9.80
CA LEU A 96 -7.52 -11.05 -10.93
C LEU A 96 -8.32 -11.67 -12.10
N MET A 97 -8.27 -13.00 -12.22
CA MET A 97 -9.02 -13.73 -13.25
C MET A 97 -10.35 -14.29 -12.75
N ASN A 98 -10.68 -14.11 -11.48
CA ASN A 98 -11.91 -14.61 -10.90
C ASN A 98 -13.10 -13.73 -11.28
N PRO A 99 -14.19 -14.26 -11.88
CA PRO A 99 -15.36 -13.46 -12.25
C PRO A 99 -16.11 -12.84 -11.06
N LYS A 100 -15.85 -13.30 -9.83
CA LYS A 100 -16.38 -12.74 -8.57
C LYS A 100 -15.32 -11.96 -7.77
N GLY A 101 -14.17 -11.69 -8.37
CA GLY A 101 -13.01 -10.97 -7.80
C GLY A 101 -12.83 -9.62 -8.50
N ALA A 102 -11.70 -8.96 -8.39
CA ALA A 102 -10.59 -9.27 -7.50
C ALA A 102 -10.78 -8.57 -6.13
N GLU A 103 -10.03 -9.00 -5.11
CA GLU A 103 -9.87 -8.22 -3.89
C GLU A 103 -9.13 -6.91 -4.20
N ASN A 104 -9.28 -5.89 -3.36
CA ASN A 104 -8.62 -4.60 -3.63
C ASN A 104 -7.09 -4.70 -3.59
N GLY A 105 -6.57 -5.65 -2.84
CA GLY A 105 -5.14 -5.91 -2.69
C GLY A 105 -4.54 -6.89 -3.68
N ASP A 106 -5.33 -7.49 -4.57
CA ASP A 106 -4.80 -8.36 -5.62
C ASP A 106 -4.13 -7.52 -6.70
N LEU A 107 -2.86 -7.84 -6.97
CA LEU A 107 -2.03 -7.12 -7.93
C LEU A 107 -1.47 -8.07 -8.98
N PRO A 108 -1.04 -7.57 -10.14
CA PRO A 108 -0.29 -8.37 -11.09
C PRO A 108 0.97 -8.97 -10.46
N ASN A 109 1.32 -10.19 -10.85
CA ASN A 109 2.59 -10.81 -10.48
C ASN A 109 3.78 -9.95 -10.93
N VAL A 110 4.89 -10.05 -10.19
CA VAL A 110 6.16 -9.42 -10.55
C VAL A 110 7.18 -10.46 -11.00
N ILE A 111 8.19 -10.03 -11.76
CA ILE A 111 9.21 -10.92 -12.30
C ILE A 111 10.57 -10.55 -11.71
N ALA A 112 11.23 -11.50 -11.07
CA ALA A 112 12.64 -11.45 -10.76
C ALA A 112 13.45 -11.89 -11.98
N ASP A 113 14.41 -11.08 -12.41
CA ASP A 113 15.31 -11.40 -13.51
C ASP A 113 16.29 -12.53 -13.16
N GLY A 114 17.14 -12.92 -14.11
CA GLY A 114 18.13 -13.97 -13.92
C GLY A 114 19.16 -13.69 -12.81
N SER A 115 19.27 -12.46 -12.32
CA SER A 115 20.09 -12.06 -11.17
C SER A 115 19.30 -11.98 -9.86
N GLY A 116 18.00 -12.30 -9.86
CA GLY A 116 17.14 -12.22 -8.70
C GLY A 116 16.67 -10.80 -8.38
N LYS A 117 16.68 -9.89 -9.35
CA LYS A 117 16.21 -8.50 -9.18
C LYS A 117 14.81 -8.31 -9.71
N ILE A 118 13.99 -7.62 -8.91
CA ILE A 118 12.66 -7.15 -9.29
C ILE A 118 12.73 -5.65 -9.53
N LYS A 119 12.43 -5.21 -10.77
CA LYS A 119 12.15 -3.83 -11.12
C LYS A 119 10.79 -3.78 -11.80
N ALA A 120 9.80 -3.22 -11.13
CA ALA A 120 8.43 -3.22 -11.60
C ALA A 120 7.72 -1.91 -11.29
N GLU A 121 6.80 -1.51 -12.15
CA GLU A 121 5.80 -0.48 -11.90
C GLU A 121 4.41 -1.09 -12.07
N ILE A 122 3.60 -1.00 -11.03
CA ILE A 122 2.28 -1.64 -10.94
C ILE A 122 1.24 -0.56 -10.65
N GLU A 123 0.21 -0.51 -11.46
CA GLU A 123 -0.98 0.30 -11.19
C GLU A 123 -1.97 -0.47 -10.32
N ALA A 124 -2.44 0.17 -9.25
CA ALA A 124 -3.41 -0.39 -8.31
C ALA A 124 -4.62 0.55 -8.17
N PRO A 125 -5.60 0.46 -9.09
CA PRO A 125 -6.70 1.41 -9.21
C PRO A 125 -7.73 1.32 -8.08
N HIS A 126 -7.70 0.25 -7.30
CA HIS A 126 -8.71 -0.05 -6.28
C HIS A 126 -8.31 0.31 -4.85
N ILE A 127 -7.17 0.99 -4.68
CA ILE A 127 -6.65 1.48 -3.40
C ILE A 127 -6.20 2.93 -3.52
N SER A 128 -6.12 3.67 -2.40
CA SER A 128 -5.76 5.10 -2.38
C SER A 128 -4.93 5.45 -1.15
N LEU A 129 -4.10 6.48 -1.27
CA LEU A 129 -3.48 7.17 -0.13
C LEU A 129 -4.32 8.36 0.37
N GLU A 130 -5.31 8.82 -0.39
CA GLU A 130 -6.23 9.88 0.01
C GLU A 130 -7.34 9.34 0.91
N GLU A 131 -7.99 10.23 1.67
CA GLU A 131 -9.14 9.86 2.48
C GLU A 131 -10.27 9.28 1.62
N GLY A 132 -10.98 8.31 2.16
CA GLY A 132 -12.10 7.69 1.47
C GLY A 132 -12.22 6.18 1.73
N LYS A 133 -13.12 5.56 0.98
CA LYS A 133 -13.43 4.12 1.18
C LYS A 133 -12.27 3.19 0.85
N THR A 134 -11.44 3.56 -0.13
CA THR A 134 -10.34 2.74 -0.65
C THR A 134 -8.98 3.09 -0.03
N THR A 135 -8.95 3.95 0.98
CA THR A 135 -7.70 4.41 1.61
C THR A 135 -6.95 3.28 2.30
N LEU A 136 -5.62 3.31 2.17
CA LEU A 136 -4.71 2.48 2.97
C LEU A 136 -4.48 3.03 4.39
N HIS A 137 -4.82 4.31 4.64
CA HIS A 137 -4.73 4.96 5.96
C HIS A 137 -5.87 4.51 6.87
N ARG A 138 -5.85 3.23 7.24
CA ARG A 138 -6.83 2.61 8.15
C ARG A 138 -6.19 2.34 9.51
N LYS A 139 -7.03 2.09 10.53
CA LYS A 139 -6.58 1.79 11.89
C LYS A 139 -5.58 0.61 11.94
N ASP A 140 -5.82 -0.41 11.14
CA ASP A 140 -4.95 -1.58 11.07
C ASP A 140 -3.79 -1.40 10.10
N GLY A 141 -3.73 -0.28 9.38
CA GLY A 141 -2.69 0.03 8.43
C GLY A 141 -2.78 -0.80 7.14
N ALA A 142 -1.65 -0.96 6.47
CA ALA A 142 -1.50 -1.81 5.28
C ALA A 142 -0.04 -2.19 5.06
N SER A 143 0.19 -3.35 4.45
CA SER A 143 1.51 -3.81 4.04
C SER A 143 1.51 -4.37 2.62
N ILE A 144 2.69 -4.46 2.02
CA ILE A 144 2.92 -5.11 0.74
C ILE A 144 3.65 -6.44 0.97
N ILE A 145 3.21 -7.50 0.31
CA ILE A 145 3.81 -8.84 0.40
C ILE A 145 4.22 -9.31 -1.00
N ILE A 146 5.42 -9.90 -1.06
CA ILE A 146 5.87 -10.70 -2.22
C ILE A 146 5.88 -12.15 -1.79
N THR A 147 5.36 -13.04 -2.65
CA THR A 147 5.24 -14.47 -2.37
C THR A 147 6.20 -15.31 -3.21
N GLU A 148 6.45 -16.53 -2.76
CA GLU A 148 7.41 -17.48 -3.34
C GLU A 148 7.06 -17.87 -4.78
N ASN A 149 5.80 -18.17 -5.03
CA ASN A 149 5.28 -18.58 -6.32
C ASN A 149 4.41 -17.50 -6.95
N PRO A 150 4.15 -17.56 -8.26
CA PRO A 150 3.15 -16.71 -8.89
C PRO A 150 1.76 -17.00 -8.31
N ASP A 151 0.96 -15.96 -8.23
CA ASP A 151 -0.48 -16.05 -8.01
C ASP A 151 -1.15 -16.55 -9.31
N ASP A 152 -1.96 -17.60 -9.24
CA ASP A 152 -2.67 -18.15 -10.39
C ASP A 152 -3.95 -17.34 -10.75
N GLY A 153 -4.27 -16.31 -9.97
CA GLY A 153 -5.38 -15.38 -10.19
C GLY A 153 -6.77 -15.98 -9.96
N MET A 154 -6.89 -17.21 -9.43
CA MET A 154 -8.15 -17.94 -9.33
C MET A 154 -8.33 -18.71 -8.03
N THR A 155 -7.31 -19.45 -7.59
CA THR A 155 -7.42 -20.39 -6.47
C THR A 155 -7.59 -19.65 -5.13
N GLN A 156 -8.63 -20.01 -4.41
CA GLN A 156 -8.88 -19.43 -3.08
C GLN A 156 -7.98 -20.06 -2.01
N PRO A 157 -7.55 -19.31 -1.00
CA PRO A 157 -7.75 -17.86 -0.80
C PRO A 157 -6.62 -16.97 -1.37
N VAL A 158 -5.54 -17.51 -1.90
CA VAL A 158 -4.28 -16.78 -2.18
C VAL A 158 -3.58 -17.24 -3.46
N GLY A 159 -4.32 -17.81 -4.45
CA GLY A 159 -3.76 -18.12 -5.78
C GLY A 159 -2.63 -19.14 -5.80
N LYS A 160 -2.52 -20.03 -4.80
CA LYS A 160 -1.39 -20.97 -4.65
C LYS A 160 -0.01 -20.28 -4.61
N SER A 161 0.06 -19.03 -4.22
CA SER A 161 1.26 -18.21 -4.28
C SER A 161 2.39 -18.63 -3.32
N GLY A 162 2.17 -19.62 -2.47
CA GLY A 162 3.19 -20.18 -1.59
C GLY A 162 3.49 -19.33 -0.36
N ASN A 163 4.74 -19.40 0.12
CA ASN A 163 5.18 -18.67 1.30
C ASN A 163 5.31 -17.17 1.03
N ARG A 164 5.13 -16.36 2.07
CA ARG A 164 5.43 -14.92 2.05
C ARG A 164 6.93 -14.75 2.23
N ILE A 165 7.63 -14.26 1.22
CA ILE A 165 9.09 -14.18 1.22
C ILE A 165 9.65 -12.78 1.43
N ALA A 166 8.85 -11.73 1.19
CA ALA A 166 9.19 -10.37 1.55
C ALA A 166 7.95 -9.57 1.99
N CYS A 167 8.17 -8.64 2.92
CA CYS A 167 7.14 -7.77 3.46
C CYS A 167 7.66 -6.34 3.65
N GLY A 168 6.79 -5.36 3.39
CA GLY A 168 7.04 -3.96 3.71
C GLY A 168 5.79 -3.27 4.24
N VAL A 169 5.91 -2.49 5.30
CA VAL A 169 4.80 -1.72 5.86
C VAL A 169 4.59 -0.46 5.04
N ILE A 170 3.39 -0.28 4.49
CA ILE A 170 2.98 0.93 3.77
C ILE A 170 2.45 1.95 4.77
N VAL A 171 1.49 1.54 5.59
CA VAL A 171 0.92 2.36 6.66
C VAL A 171 0.96 1.53 7.94
N GLU A 172 1.60 2.08 8.97
CA GLU A 172 1.71 1.41 10.27
C GLU A 172 0.33 1.16 10.89
N LYS A 173 0.20 0.01 11.53
CA LYS A 173 -0.93 -0.27 12.40
C LYS A 173 -0.93 0.71 13.58
N ALA A 174 -2.07 1.38 13.82
CA ALA A 174 -2.20 2.29 14.95
C ALA A 174 -1.93 1.54 16.25
N SER A 175 -0.98 2.03 17.05
CA SER A 175 -0.73 1.49 18.38
C SER A 175 -1.99 1.67 19.25
N ALA A 176 -2.40 0.62 19.96
CA ALA A 176 -3.45 0.75 20.96
C ALA A 176 -2.96 1.73 22.04
N THR A 177 -3.45 2.96 22.01
CA THR A 177 -3.19 3.93 23.08
C THR A 177 -3.72 3.30 24.38
N LYS A 178 -2.83 2.91 25.28
CA LYS A 178 -3.25 2.55 26.65
C LYS A 178 -3.98 3.78 27.21
N LYS A 179 -5.31 3.73 27.30
CA LYS A 179 -6.04 4.68 28.12
C LYS A 179 -5.53 4.50 29.55
N LYS A 180 -4.81 5.51 30.05
CA LYS A 180 -4.52 5.67 31.47
C LYS A 180 -5.80 6.00 32.23
#